data_31de13f61fb376b1bf4e44f17c6c63a4
#
_entry.id   31de13f61fb376b1bf4e44f17c6c63a4
#
_cell.length_a   1.000
_cell.length_b   1.000
_cell.length_c   1.000
_cell.angle_alpha   90.00
_cell.angle_beta   90.00
_cell.angle_gamma   90.00
#
_symmetry.space_group_name_H-M   'P 1'
#
loop_
_entity.id
_entity.type
_entity.pdbx_description
1 polymer ?
#
loop_
_entity_poly.entity_id
_entity_poly.type
_entity_poly.pdbx_seq_one_letter_code
_entity_poly.pdbx_strand_id
1 'polypeptide(L)'
;TPAVSLMYALKQKVDSIMAEGLEARFARHAKLNSMIHAWVAKHGFKNFAPEGYQSKTLTAIDNQDGKFDVAGFIKALRAKHNVLINGGYGKIKGITFRISNMGNETEQSIQELIDQLDDVIVDFK
;
A
#
# COMPACT_ATOMS: atom_id res chain seq x y z
N THR A 1 -17.80 21.90 -21.41
CA THR A 1 -16.97 21.16 -22.36
C THR A 1 -16.57 19.85 -21.73
N PRO A 2 -16.74 18.68 -22.37
CA PRO A 2 -16.32 17.40 -21.82
C PRO A 2 -14.80 17.38 -21.55
N ALA A 3 -14.39 16.67 -20.49
CA ALA A 3 -12.98 16.45 -20.16
C ALA A 3 -12.38 15.37 -21.09
N VAL A 4 -12.19 15.68 -22.35
CA VAL A 4 -11.82 14.74 -23.44
C VAL A 4 -10.54 13.95 -23.11
N SER A 5 -9.51 14.60 -22.57
CA SER A 5 -8.26 13.92 -22.17
C SER A 5 -8.47 12.87 -21.09
N LEU A 6 -9.35 13.16 -20.11
CA LEU A 6 -9.71 12.17 -19.06
C LEU A 6 -10.52 11.02 -19.63
N MET A 7 -11.38 11.26 -20.62
CA MET A 7 -12.13 10.18 -21.30
C MET A 7 -11.18 9.23 -22.06
N TYR A 8 -10.18 9.77 -22.77
CA TYR A 8 -9.15 8.94 -23.40
C TYR A 8 -8.32 8.16 -22.39
N ALA A 9 -7.92 8.79 -21.29
CA ALA A 9 -7.18 8.11 -20.22
C ALA A 9 -8.01 6.99 -19.58
N LEU A 10 -9.31 7.23 -19.33
CA LEU A 10 -10.24 6.21 -18.83
C LEU A 10 -10.37 5.06 -19.82
N LYS A 11 -10.59 5.36 -21.11
CA LYS A 11 -10.67 4.32 -22.16
C LYS A 11 -9.41 3.45 -22.15
N GLN A 12 -8.22 4.05 -22.17
CA GLN A 12 -6.95 3.33 -22.12
C GLN A 12 -6.85 2.41 -20.89
N LYS A 13 -7.32 2.87 -19.72
CA LYS A 13 -7.34 2.05 -18.49
C LYS A 13 -8.33 0.90 -18.58
N VAL A 14 -9.51 1.15 -19.10
CA VAL A 14 -10.52 0.09 -19.29
C VAL A 14 -10.00 -0.97 -20.27
N ASP A 15 -9.44 -0.56 -21.40
CA ASP A 15 -8.86 -1.47 -22.39
C ASP A 15 -7.74 -2.35 -21.76
N SER A 16 -6.88 -1.75 -20.92
CA SER A 16 -5.83 -2.48 -20.21
C SER A 16 -6.38 -3.48 -19.20
N ILE A 17 -7.44 -3.10 -18.46
CA ILE A 17 -8.11 -3.98 -17.49
C ILE A 17 -8.77 -5.16 -18.19
N MET A 18 -9.43 -4.89 -19.32
CA MET A 18 -10.09 -5.94 -20.12
C MET A 18 -9.07 -6.89 -20.76
N ALA A 19 -7.93 -6.36 -21.19
CA ALA A 19 -6.84 -7.18 -21.73
C ALA A 19 -6.17 -8.07 -20.67
N GLU A 20 -6.02 -7.58 -19.43
CA GLU A 20 -5.54 -8.38 -18.29
C GLU A 20 -6.56 -9.46 -17.89
N GLY A 21 -7.84 -9.13 -17.97
CA GLY A 21 -8.96 -9.95 -17.49
C GLY A 21 -9.23 -9.74 -16.00
N LEU A 22 -10.52 -9.70 -15.62
CA LEU A 22 -10.93 -9.37 -14.25
C LEU A 22 -10.45 -10.39 -13.23
N GLU A 23 -10.57 -11.67 -13.52
CA GLU A 23 -10.14 -12.75 -12.61
C GLU A 23 -8.63 -12.71 -12.36
N ALA A 24 -7.83 -12.54 -13.43
CA ALA A 24 -6.38 -12.41 -13.32
C ALA A 24 -6.00 -11.17 -12.49
N ARG A 25 -6.69 -10.05 -12.73
CA ARG A 25 -6.49 -8.82 -11.98
C ARG A 25 -6.83 -8.98 -10.48
N PHE A 26 -7.93 -9.64 -10.16
CA PHE A 26 -8.31 -9.90 -8.75
C PHE A 26 -7.29 -10.82 -8.07
N ALA A 27 -6.85 -11.88 -8.75
CA ALA A 27 -5.82 -12.78 -8.24
C ALA A 27 -4.49 -12.05 -8.00
N ARG A 28 -4.06 -11.20 -8.93
CA ARG A 28 -2.86 -10.37 -8.77
C ARG A 28 -2.97 -9.47 -7.55
N HIS A 29 -4.04 -8.69 -7.40
CA HIS A 29 -4.21 -7.83 -6.23
C HIS A 29 -4.26 -8.61 -4.91
N ALA A 30 -4.90 -9.77 -4.87
CA ALA A 30 -4.91 -10.63 -3.69
C ALA A 30 -3.50 -11.12 -3.33
N LYS A 31 -2.70 -11.50 -4.33
CA LYS A 31 -1.30 -11.90 -4.13
C LYS A 31 -0.46 -10.77 -3.57
N LEU A 32 -0.50 -9.59 -4.20
CA LEU A 32 0.25 -8.41 -3.74
C LEU A 32 -0.14 -7.99 -2.32
N ASN A 33 -1.44 -8.03 -2.02
CA ASN A 33 -1.93 -7.73 -0.68
C ASN A 33 -1.40 -8.74 0.36
N SER A 34 -1.34 -10.03 0.01
CA SER A 34 -0.79 -11.06 0.90
C SER A 34 0.70 -10.85 1.20
N MET A 35 1.49 -10.34 0.26
CA MET A 35 2.90 -9.99 0.49
C MET A 35 3.03 -8.87 1.52
N ILE A 36 2.21 -7.82 1.40
CA ILE A 36 2.18 -6.72 2.37
C ILE A 36 1.72 -7.21 3.75
N HIS A 37 0.71 -8.06 3.83
CA HIS A 37 0.25 -8.63 5.10
C HIS A 37 1.33 -9.52 5.77
N ALA A 38 2.09 -10.26 4.98
CA ALA A 38 3.23 -11.03 5.49
C ALA A 38 4.30 -10.11 6.10
N TRP A 39 4.60 -8.98 5.46
CA TRP A 39 5.51 -7.96 5.98
C TRP A 39 4.98 -7.34 7.29
N VAL A 40 3.69 -7.02 7.36
CA VAL A 40 3.03 -6.49 8.57
C VAL A 40 3.21 -7.46 9.74
N ALA A 41 2.93 -8.75 9.52
CA ALA A 41 3.09 -9.79 10.54
C ALA A 41 4.56 -10.01 10.94
N LYS A 42 5.50 -10.03 9.97
CA LYS A 42 6.95 -10.14 10.20
C LYS A 42 7.47 -9.09 11.17
N HIS A 43 6.95 -7.86 11.08
CA HIS A 43 7.38 -6.76 11.94
C HIS A 43 6.56 -6.59 13.22
N GLY A 44 5.64 -7.49 13.51
CA GLY A 44 4.83 -7.49 14.72
C GLY A 44 3.70 -6.46 14.71
N PHE A 45 3.41 -5.86 13.56
CA PHE A 45 2.25 -5.00 13.39
C PHE A 45 0.97 -5.82 13.21
N LYS A 46 -0.17 -5.13 13.32
CA LYS A 46 -1.49 -5.69 13.04
C LYS A 46 -2.19 -4.90 11.95
N ASN A 47 -3.07 -5.56 11.22
CA ASN A 47 -4.01 -4.84 10.36
C ASN A 47 -5.00 -4.08 11.23
N PHE A 48 -5.24 -2.81 10.87
CA PHE A 48 -6.20 -1.95 11.58
C PHE A 48 -7.65 -2.42 11.38
N ALA A 49 -7.98 -2.87 10.16
CA ALA A 49 -9.30 -3.43 9.88
C ALA A 49 -9.40 -4.87 10.40
N PRO A 50 -10.51 -5.26 11.04
CA PRO A 50 -10.77 -6.63 11.45
C PRO A 50 -10.74 -7.60 10.27
N GLU A 51 -10.48 -8.87 10.55
CA GLU A 51 -10.57 -9.93 9.55
C GLU A 51 -11.96 -9.94 8.88
N GLY A 52 -12.01 -10.17 7.58
CA GLY A 52 -13.24 -10.10 6.77
C GLY A 52 -13.60 -8.70 6.25
N TYR A 53 -13.06 -7.63 6.85
CA TYR A 53 -13.29 -6.24 6.43
C TYR A 53 -12.06 -5.57 5.82
N GLN A 54 -11.01 -6.32 5.56
CA GLN A 54 -9.76 -5.82 5.00
C GLN A 54 -9.87 -5.61 3.49
N SER A 55 -9.40 -4.47 3.01
CA SER A 55 -9.30 -4.20 1.58
C SER A 55 -8.24 -5.09 0.92
N LYS A 56 -8.48 -5.51 -0.33
CA LYS A 56 -7.51 -6.26 -1.15
C LYS A 56 -6.51 -5.37 -1.89
N THR A 57 -6.65 -4.04 -1.78
CA THR A 57 -5.82 -3.10 -2.53
C THR A 57 -5.13 -2.05 -1.67
N LEU A 58 -5.51 -1.96 -0.38
CA LEU A 58 -4.94 -1.02 0.59
C LEU A 58 -4.86 -1.69 1.96
N THR A 59 -3.69 -1.74 2.54
CA THR A 59 -3.48 -2.24 3.90
C THR A 59 -3.33 -1.06 4.85
N ALA A 60 -4.28 -0.89 5.76
CA ALA A 60 -4.15 0.01 6.90
C ALA A 60 -3.51 -0.75 8.06
N ILE A 61 -2.41 -0.24 8.57
CA ILE A 61 -1.57 -0.89 9.59
C ILE A 61 -1.75 -0.14 10.91
N ASP A 62 -2.06 -0.88 11.96
CA ASP A 62 -2.20 -0.36 13.31
C ASP A 62 -0.83 -0.07 13.92
N ASN A 63 -0.64 1.15 14.41
CA ASN A 63 0.57 1.62 15.08
C ASN A 63 0.58 1.33 16.60
N GLN A 64 -0.22 0.39 17.07
CA GLN A 64 -0.17 -0.07 18.46
C GLN A 64 -0.04 1.09 19.49
N ASP A 65 -1.02 1.97 19.54
CA ASP A 65 -1.09 3.10 20.48
C ASP A 65 -0.06 4.23 20.24
N GLY A 66 0.43 4.37 19.03
CA GLY A 66 1.33 5.48 18.64
C GLY A 66 2.79 5.31 19.08
N LYS A 67 3.21 4.08 19.41
CA LYS A 67 4.58 3.81 19.86
C LYS A 67 5.61 3.89 18.72
N PHE A 68 5.19 3.64 17.49
CA PHE A 68 6.05 3.72 16.31
C PHE A 68 5.97 5.12 15.69
N ASP A 69 7.11 5.76 15.43
CA ASP A 69 7.17 7.07 14.78
C ASP A 69 6.85 6.99 13.29
N VAL A 70 5.56 6.95 12.97
CA VAL A 70 5.05 6.91 11.59
C VAL A 70 5.55 8.09 10.75
N ALA A 71 5.61 9.29 11.34
CA ALA A 71 5.98 10.50 10.60
C ALA A 71 7.47 10.48 10.23
N GLY A 72 8.33 10.11 11.19
CA GLY A 72 9.75 9.91 10.95
C GLY A 72 10.02 8.82 9.93
N PHE A 73 9.34 7.69 10.04
CA PHE A 73 9.45 6.57 9.10
C PHE A 73 9.10 6.95 7.66
N ILE A 74 7.96 7.63 7.46
CA ILE A 74 7.55 8.13 6.13
C ILE A 74 8.59 9.13 5.57
N LYS A 75 9.10 10.02 6.41
CA LYS A 75 10.13 10.99 6.02
C LYS A 75 11.44 10.31 5.61
N ALA A 76 11.87 9.29 6.35
CA ALA A 76 13.09 8.53 6.07
C ALA A 76 12.96 7.72 4.76
N LEU A 77 11.82 7.04 4.53
CA LEU A 77 11.53 6.35 3.27
C LEU A 77 11.60 7.29 2.07
N ARG A 78 11.01 8.47 2.20
CA ARG A 78 11.05 9.46 1.13
C ARG A 78 12.47 9.96 0.86
N ALA A 79 13.25 10.22 1.91
CA ALA A 79 14.62 10.73 1.78
C ALA A 79 15.58 9.69 1.21
N LYS A 80 15.47 8.41 1.63
CA LYS A 80 16.42 7.35 1.28
C LYS A 80 16.08 6.67 -0.05
N HIS A 81 14.79 6.42 -0.30
CA HIS A 81 14.32 5.62 -1.43
C HIS A 81 13.38 6.36 -2.38
N ASN A 82 13.04 7.63 -2.11
CA ASN A 82 12.01 8.39 -2.85
C ASN A 82 10.64 7.68 -2.87
N VAL A 83 10.35 6.91 -1.82
CA VAL A 83 9.09 6.18 -1.63
C VAL A 83 8.18 6.96 -0.70
N LEU A 84 6.89 6.99 -1.04
CA LEU A 84 5.86 7.64 -0.24
C LEU A 84 4.76 6.65 0.14
N ILE A 85 4.64 6.40 1.43
CA ILE A 85 3.45 5.79 2.03
C ILE A 85 2.69 6.85 2.82
N ASN A 86 1.45 6.58 3.19
CA ASN A 86 0.60 7.58 3.86
C ASN A 86 0.24 7.16 5.29
N GLY A 87 0.19 8.13 6.17
CA GLY A 87 -0.38 7.98 7.51
C GLY A 87 -1.91 7.94 7.51
N GLY A 88 -2.50 7.77 8.68
CA GLY A 88 -3.94 7.88 8.89
C GLY A 88 -4.46 9.31 8.78
N TYR A 89 -5.77 9.45 8.65
CA TYR A 89 -6.47 10.74 8.62
C TYR A 89 -7.39 10.92 9.82
N GLY A 90 -7.66 12.17 10.16
CA GLY A 90 -8.62 12.52 11.21
C GLY A 90 -8.28 11.84 12.53
N LYS A 91 -9.23 11.09 13.09
CA LYS A 91 -9.10 10.40 14.38
C LYS A 91 -8.02 9.32 14.43
N ILE A 92 -7.62 8.78 13.26
CA ILE A 92 -6.59 7.74 13.17
C ILE A 92 -5.23 8.27 12.70
N LYS A 93 -5.06 9.60 12.69
CA LYS A 93 -3.78 10.24 12.39
C LYS A 93 -2.75 9.91 13.47
N GLY A 94 -1.58 9.43 13.07
CA GLY A 94 -0.50 9.00 13.96
C GLY A 94 -0.66 7.60 14.55
N ILE A 95 -1.89 7.04 14.56
CA ILE A 95 -2.14 5.69 15.06
C ILE A 95 -2.25 4.63 13.96
N THR A 96 -2.21 5.04 12.70
CA THR A 96 -2.17 4.14 11.55
C THR A 96 -1.26 4.68 10.46
N PHE A 97 -0.75 3.77 9.63
CA PHE A 97 -0.17 4.09 8.32
C PHE A 97 -0.67 3.10 7.27
N ARG A 98 -0.47 3.41 5.99
CA ARG A 98 -1.13 2.68 4.91
C ARG A 98 -0.16 2.38 3.78
N ILE A 99 -0.23 1.15 3.30
CA ILE A 99 0.49 0.69 2.10
C ILE A 99 -0.54 0.28 1.05
N SER A 100 -0.37 0.78 -0.17
CA SER A 100 -1.27 0.52 -1.30
C SER A 100 -0.60 -0.41 -2.31
N ASN A 101 -1.39 -1.35 -2.84
CA ASN A 101 -1.03 -2.19 -3.98
C ASN A 101 -1.99 -1.99 -5.16
N MET A 102 -2.59 -0.78 -5.26
CA MET A 102 -3.52 -0.43 -6.34
C MET A 102 -2.82 -0.24 -7.69
N GLY A 103 -3.61 -0.33 -8.76
CA GLY A 103 -3.14 0.04 -10.10
C GLY A 103 -2.43 -1.10 -10.81
N ASN A 104 -1.28 -0.81 -11.38
CA ASN A 104 -0.48 -1.74 -12.19
C ASN A 104 0.73 -2.30 -11.42
N GLU A 105 0.65 -2.30 -10.08
CA GLU A 105 1.70 -2.89 -9.26
C GLU A 105 1.90 -4.38 -9.59
N THR A 106 3.16 -4.82 -9.50
CA THR A 106 3.58 -6.19 -9.77
C THR A 106 4.17 -6.83 -8.52
N GLU A 107 4.39 -8.14 -8.52
CA GLU A 107 5.11 -8.81 -7.41
C GLU A 107 6.51 -8.23 -7.24
N GLN A 108 7.19 -7.90 -8.34
CA GLN A 108 8.51 -7.28 -8.28
C GLN A 108 8.46 -5.90 -7.60
N SER A 109 7.54 -5.02 -8.01
CA SER A 109 7.45 -3.66 -7.43
C SER A 109 7.06 -3.70 -5.95
N ILE A 110 6.21 -4.64 -5.53
CA ILE A 110 5.87 -4.81 -4.11
C ILE A 110 7.04 -5.42 -3.33
N GLN A 111 7.83 -6.33 -3.93
CA GLN A 111 9.03 -6.85 -3.27
C GLN A 111 10.08 -5.74 -3.08
N GLU A 112 10.32 -4.93 -4.10
CA GLU A 112 11.22 -3.76 -4.01
C GLU A 112 10.76 -2.79 -2.91
N LEU A 113 9.44 -2.53 -2.81
CA LEU A 113 8.89 -1.73 -1.72
C LEU A 113 9.15 -2.37 -0.35
N ILE A 114 8.93 -3.68 -0.21
CA ILE A 114 9.17 -4.42 1.04
C ILE A 114 10.64 -4.32 1.46
N ASP A 115 11.58 -4.50 0.52
CA ASP A 115 13.01 -4.39 0.79
C ASP A 115 13.40 -2.97 1.27
N GLN A 116 12.80 -1.93 0.68
CA GLN A 116 12.99 -0.54 1.07
C GLN A 116 12.37 -0.23 2.45
N LEU A 117 11.20 -0.81 2.75
CA LEU A 117 10.59 -0.71 4.08
C LEU A 117 11.46 -1.41 5.12
N ASP A 118 12.01 -2.59 4.82
CA ASP A 118 12.90 -3.35 5.70
C ASP A 118 14.21 -2.60 5.99
N ASP A 119 14.77 -1.95 4.97
CA ASP A 119 16.00 -1.17 5.08
C ASP A 119 15.86 0.08 5.99
N VAL A 120 14.67 0.67 6.04
CA VAL A 120 14.43 1.86 6.87
C VAL A 120 13.89 1.52 8.26
N ILE A 121 13.08 0.47 8.40
CA ILE A 121 12.38 0.16 9.66
C ILE A 121 13.34 -0.20 10.81
N VAL A 122 14.55 -0.64 10.49
CA VAL A 122 15.58 -0.99 11.50
C VAL A 122 15.96 0.19 12.39
N ASP A 123 15.87 1.41 11.86
CA ASP A 123 16.20 2.65 12.57
C ASP A 123 15.05 3.13 13.50
N PHE A 124 13.88 2.45 13.46
CA PHE A 124 12.66 2.84 14.16
C PHE A 124 12.17 1.78 15.17
N LYS A 125 12.92 0.70 15.35
CA LYS A 125 12.59 -0.39 16.30
C LYS A 125 13.32 -0.26 17.62
#